data_bf582ac85c7bb3983d58146a6747ddce
#
_entry.id   bf582ac85c7bb3983d58146a6747ddce
#
_cell.length_a   1.000
_cell.length_b   1.000
_cell.length_c   1.000
_cell.angle_alpha   90.00
_cell.angle_beta   90.00
_cell.angle_gamma   90.00
#
_symmetry.space_group_name_H-M   'P 1'
#
loop_
_entity.id
_entity.type
_entity.pdbx_description
1 polymer ?
#
loop_
_entity_poly.entity_id
_entity_poly.type
_entity_poly.pdbx_seq_one_letter_code
_entity_poly.pdbx_strand_id
1 'polypeptide(L)'
;MAFRVGSGHDTHRLAEGRPLILGGVRIEHAKGLVGHSDADAVLHAITDALLGAAGLGDIGDLYPDTDPRWKDADSRLFLIETLERLNRLGWRTVNVDVTIFAQEPKLGPVKAAIKLKLAELLGIAADCVNVKAKTGEGVGHIGRGEAIGCHAIVLIEELTTEAQRHREDMRRDLT
;
A
#
# COMPACT_ATOMS: atom_id res chain seq x y z
N MET A 1 1.39 -23.14 11.94
CA MET A 1 1.61 -21.87 11.22
C MET A 1 0.36 -21.61 10.39
N ALA A 2 -0.37 -20.56 10.67
CA ALA A 2 -1.57 -20.19 9.93
C ALA A 2 -1.22 -19.14 8.87
N PHE A 3 -1.96 -19.17 7.74
CA PHE A 3 -1.87 -18.17 6.67
C PHE A 3 -3.22 -17.50 6.49
N ARG A 4 -3.21 -16.22 6.12
CA ARG A 4 -4.41 -15.48 5.73
C ARG A 4 -4.15 -14.66 4.48
N VAL A 5 -5.18 -14.50 3.66
CA VAL A 5 -5.17 -13.67 2.45
C VAL A 5 -6.04 -12.46 2.70
N GLY A 6 -5.59 -11.31 2.27
CA GLY A 6 -6.38 -10.08 2.21
C GLY A 6 -6.36 -9.47 0.83
N SER A 7 -7.40 -8.77 0.49
CA SER A 7 -7.58 -8.03 -0.76
C SER A 7 -7.97 -6.60 -0.42
N GLY A 8 -7.36 -5.64 -1.09
CA GLY A 8 -7.68 -4.22 -0.95
C GLY A 8 -7.81 -3.57 -2.31
N HIS A 9 -8.64 -2.57 -2.40
CA HIS A 9 -8.86 -1.79 -3.62
C HIS A 9 -9.02 -0.32 -3.25
N ASP A 10 -8.36 0.55 -4.01
CA ASP A 10 -8.52 1.99 -3.85
C ASP A 10 -8.52 2.69 -5.20
N THR A 11 -9.23 3.81 -5.30
CA THR A 11 -9.31 4.62 -6.51
C THR A 11 -9.38 6.10 -6.15
N HIS A 12 -8.45 6.88 -6.69
CA HIS A 12 -8.42 8.33 -6.52
C HIS A 12 -8.53 9.06 -7.86
N ARG A 13 -9.22 10.19 -7.84
CA ARG A 13 -9.36 11.08 -8.99
C ARG A 13 -8.04 11.78 -9.28
N LEU A 14 -7.70 11.94 -10.56
CA LEU A 14 -6.60 12.77 -11.04
C LEU A 14 -7.02 14.24 -11.18
N ALA A 15 -6.19 15.16 -10.68
CA ALA A 15 -6.36 16.60 -10.86
C ALA A 15 -5.02 17.31 -10.99
N GLU A 16 -5.02 18.49 -11.62
CA GLU A 16 -3.87 19.39 -11.70
C GLU A 16 -3.48 19.95 -10.33
N GLY A 17 -2.22 20.36 -10.19
CA GLY A 17 -1.72 21.00 -8.96
C GLY A 17 -1.45 20.07 -7.80
N ARG A 18 -1.57 18.76 -7.97
CA ARG A 18 -1.22 17.73 -6.96
C ARG A 18 -0.01 16.93 -7.43
N PRO A 19 0.90 16.52 -6.53
CA PRO A 19 1.94 15.54 -6.88
C PRO A 19 1.31 14.19 -7.16
N LEU A 20 1.87 13.42 -8.09
CA LEU A 20 1.53 12.01 -8.27
C LEU A 20 2.50 11.16 -7.47
N ILE A 21 1.96 10.42 -6.48
CA ILE A 21 2.72 9.49 -5.64
C ILE A 21 2.03 8.13 -5.74
N LEU A 22 2.81 7.09 -6.04
CA LEU A 22 2.31 5.71 -6.12
C LEU A 22 3.32 4.76 -5.47
N GLY A 23 2.90 4.05 -4.42
CA GLY A 23 3.74 3.15 -3.65
C GLY A 23 4.92 3.86 -2.97
N GLY A 24 4.72 5.10 -2.52
CA GLY A 24 5.74 5.95 -1.91
C GLY A 24 6.76 6.53 -2.90
N VAL A 25 6.54 6.37 -4.22
CA VAL A 25 7.41 6.90 -5.28
C VAL A 25 6.73 8.08 -5.96
N ARG A 26 7.40 9.24 -5.97
CA ARG A 26 6.95 10.42 -6.72
C ARG A 26 7.20 10.21 -8.21
N ILE A 27 6.17 10.45 -9.00
CA ILE A 27 6.16 10.28 -10.46
C ILE A 27 5.94 11.64 -11.11
N GLU A 28 6.78 12.01 -12.08
CA GLU A 28 6.58 13.25 -12.83
C GLU A 28 5.38 13.10 -13.75
N HIS A 29 4.35 13.92 -13.48
CA HIS A 29 3.13 14.00 -14.28
C HIS A 29 2.44 15.34 -14.02
N ALA A 30 1.68 15.84 -15.02
CA ALA A 30 0.94 17.10 -14.90
C ALA A 30 -0.18 17.08 -13.85
N LYS A 31 -0.71 15.89 -13.58
CA LYS A 31 -1.79 15.66 -12.60
C LYS A 31 -1.30 14.72 -11.50
N GLY A 32 -1.85 14.89 -10.31
CA GLY A 32 -1.69 13.96 -9.20
C GLY A 32 -3.03 13.54 -8.61
N LEU A 33 -2.98 12.65 -7.63
CA LEU A 33 -4.17 12.10 -7.00
C LEU A 33 -4.76 13.05 -5.95
N VAL A 34 -6.08 13.10 -5.88
CA VAL A 34 -6.85 13.92 -4.94
C VAL A 34 -7.41 13.01 -3.85
N GLY A 35 -7.10 13.32 -2.61
CA GLY A 35 -7.60 12.66 -1.41
C GLY A 35 -7.36 13.52 -0.17
N HIS A 36 -7.76 12.99 0.98
CA HIS A 36 -7.57 13.67 2.27
C HIS A 36 -6.08 13.66 2.69
N SER A 37 -5.37 12.55 2.41
CA SER A 37 -3.92 12.38 2.57
C SER A 37 -3.15 12.80 1.30
N ASP A 38 -1.94 12.25 1.09
CA ASP A 38 -1.23 12.35 -0.19
C ASP A 38 -1.87 11.52 -1.32
N ALA A 39 -2.94 10.77 -1.00
CA ALA A 39 -3.73 9.97 -1.93
C ALA A 39 -2.96 8.87 -2.67
N ASP A 40 -1.94 8.28 -2.04
CA ASP A 40 -1.23 7.13 -2.62
C ASP A 40 -2.14 5.89 -2.67
N ALA A 41 -2.83 5.70 -3.78
CA ALA A 41 -3.78 4.61 -3.99
C ALA A 41 -3.13 3.21 -3.85
N VAL A 42 -1.82 3.09 -4.06
CA VAL A 42 -1.10 1.82 -3.90
C VAL A 42 -0.94 1.48 -2.43
N LEU A 43 -0.48 2.45 -1.62
CA LEU A 43 -0.32 2.24 -0.18
C LEU A 43 -1.66 2.05 0.53
N HIS A 44 -2.72 2.76 0.09
CA HIS A 44 -4.07 2.57 0.62
C HIS A 44 -4.60 1.16 0.35
N ALA A 45 -4.49 0.68 -0.90
CA ALA A 45 -4.94 -0.67 -1.26
C ALA A 45 -4.17 -1.77 -0.51
N ILE A 46 -2.85 -1.58 -0.29
CA ILE A 46 -2.05 -2.53 0.49
C ILE A 46 -2.45 -2.49 1.97
N THR A 47 -2.68 -1.30 2.53
CA THR A 47 -3.13 -1.13 3.92
C THR A 47 -4.46 -1.84 4.14
N ASP A 48 -5.43 -1.64 3.26
CA ASP A 48 -6.73 -2.33 3.29
C ASP A 48 -6.57 -3.85 3.21
N ALA A 49 -5.72 -4.33 2.29
CA ALA A 49 -5.48 -5.76 2.15
C ALA A 49 -4.89 -6.37 3.42
N LEU A 50 -3.96 -5.68 4.08
CA LEU A 50 -3.35 -6.11 5.34
C LEU A 50 -4.36 -6.13 6.49
N LEU A 51 -5.16 -5.06 6.62
CA LEU A 51 -6.22 -4.97 7.63
C LEU A 51 -7.26 -6.07 7.43
N GLY A 52 -7.73 -6.27 6.19
CA GLY A 52 -8.67 -7.34 5.86
C GLY A 52 -8.12 -8.73 6.17
N ALA A 53 -6.85 -9.03 5.82
CA ALA A 53 -6.21 -10.29 6.15
C ALA A 53 -6.16 -10.53 7.67
N ALA A 54 -5.91 -9.49 8.45
CA ALA A 54 -5.84 -9.56 9.91
C ALA A 54 -7.22 -9.54 10.60
N GLY A 55 -8.31 -9.22 9.87
CA GLY A 55 -9.67 -9.07 10.44
C GLY A 55 -9.83 -7.79 11.26
N LEU A 56 -9.17 -6.69 10.84
CA LEU A 56 -9.12 -5.41 11.57
C LEU A 56 -9.97 -4.30 10.92
N GLY A 57 -10.92 -4.64 10.04
CA GLY A 57 -11.71 -3.66 9.32
C GLY A 57 -10.98 -3.11 8.10
N ASP A 58 -11.13 -1.82 7.82
CA ASP A 58 -10.55 -1.12 6.68
C ASP A 58 -9.80 0.16 7.07
N ILE A 59 -9.20 0.83 6.06
CA ILE A 59 -8.44 2.05 6.26
C ILE A 59 -9.31 3.19 6.78
N GLY A 60 -10.59 3.26 6.38
CA GLY A 60 -11.54 4.28 6.82
C GLY A 60 -11.90 4.16 8.29
N ASP A 61 -11.96 2.94 8.82
CA ASP A 61 -12.22 2.67 10.25
C ASP A 61 -11.08 3.22 11.14
N LEU A 62 -9.83 3.13 10.66
CA LEU A 62 -8.66 3.54 11.46
C LEU A 62 -8.20 4.97 11.19
N TYR A 63 -8.35 5.45 9.97
CA TYR A 63 -7.86 6.74 9.50
C TYR A 63 -8.96 7.52 8.76
N PRO A 64 -10.08 7.85 9.45
CA PRO A 64 -11.22 8.49 8.81
C PRO A 64 -10.84 9.84 8.19
N ASP A 65 -11.36 10.11 7.01
CA ASP A 65 -11.16 11.36 6.26
C ASP A 65 -11.77 12.59 6.95
N THR A 66 -12.59 12.38 7.97
CA THR A 66 -13.13 13.43 8.85
C THR A 66 -12.16 13.88 9.93
N ASP A 67 -11.08 13.13 10.19
CA ASP A 67 -10.09 13.47 11.22
C ASP A 67 -9.01 14.40 10.64
N PRO A 68 -8.90 15.64 11.12
CA PRO A 68 -7.95 16.62 10.62
C PRO A 68 -6.47 16.20 10.80
N ARG A 69 -6.18 15.22 11.66
CA ARG A 69 -4.82 14.68 11.84
C ARG A 69 -4.25 14.03 10.57
N TRP A 70 -5.13 13.51 9.72
CA TRP A 70 -4.76 12.80 8.51
C TRP A 70 -4.78 13.67 7.25
N LYS A 71 -5.13 14.96 7.41
CA LYS A 71 -5.12 15.89 6.28
C LYS A 71 -3.69 16.08 5.76
N ASP A 72 -3.51 15.83 4.47
CA ASP A 72 -2.22 15.87 3.75
C ASP A 72 -1.14 14.94 4.37
N ALA A 73 -1.55 13.95 5.17
CA ALA A 73 -0.65 12.97 5.75
C ALA A 73 0.01 12.11 4.67
N ASP A 74 1.23 11.69 4.94
CA ASP A 74 1.96 10.72 4.13
C ASP A 74 1.36 9.32 4.34
N SER A 75 0.86 8.68 3.29
CA SER A 75 0.22 7.36 3.38
C SER A 75 1.15 6.24 3.86
N ARG A 76 2.48 6.47 3.85
CA ARG A 76 3.44 5.55 4.48
C ARG A 76 3.18 5.38 5.97
N LEU A 77 2.68 6.41 6.64
CA LEU A 77 2.33 6.35 8.07
C LEU A 77 1.23 5.32 8.34
N PHE A 78 0.20 5.28 7.49
CA PHE A 78 -0.90 4.33 7.61
C PHE A 78 -0.41 2.88 7.44
N LEU A 79 0.45 2.66 6.44
CA LEU A 79 1.05 1.35 6.19
C LEU A 79 1.93 0.90 7.37
N ILE A 80 2.82 1.78 7.86
CA ILE A 80 3.73 1.48 8.97
C ILE A 80 2.95 1.13 10.24
N GLU A 81 1.95 1.96 10.61
CA GLU A 81 1.13 1.69 11.80
C GLU A 81 0.35 0.39 11.66
N THR A 82 -0.16 0.09 10.46
CA THR A 82 -0.85 -1.17 10.19
C THR A 82 0.10 -2.37 10.34
N LEU A 83 1.31 -2.30 9.81
CA LEU A 83 2.32 -3.36 9.99
C LEU A 83 2.70 -3.57 11.46
N GLU A 84 2.79 -2.50 12.25
CA GLU A 84 3.02 -2.60 13.69
C GLU A 84 1.86 -3.29 14.41
N ARG A 85 0.61 -3.00 14.02
CA ARG A 85 -0.59 -3.68 14.56
C ARG A 85 -0.57 -5.17 14.23
N LEU A 86 -0.28 -5.54 12.98
CA LEU A 86 -0.14 -6.93 12.57
C LEU A 86 0.94 -7.65 13.38
N ASN A 87 2.12 -7.05 13.52
CA ASN A 87 3.23 -7.62 14.29
C ASN A 87 2.85 -7.86 15.76
N ARG A 88 2.12 -6.93 16.40
CA ARG A 88 1.62 -7.08 17.77
C ARG A 88 0.63 -8.24 17.92
N LEU A 89 -0.14 -8.51 16.86
CA LEU A 89 -1.08 -9.64 16.80
C LEU A 89 -0.41 -10.96 16.38
N GLY A 90 0.91 -10.96 16.17
CA GLY A 90 1.64 -12.16 15.79
C GLY A 90 1.58 -12.49 14.30
N TRP A 91 1.29 -11.51 13.43
CA TRP A 91 1.24 -11.67 11.98
C TRP A 91 2.40 -10.95 11.31
N ARG A 92 2.89 -11.50 10.20
CA ARG A 92 3.83 -10.81 9.31
C ARG A 92 3.41 -10.94 7.85
N THR A 93 3.80 -9.97 7.03
CA THR A 93 3.62 -10.01 5.58
C THR A 93 4.56 -11.04 4.96
N VAL A 94 4.04 -11.88 4.06
CA VAL A 94 4.80 -12.87 3.30
C VAL A 94 5.06 -12.37 1.89
N ASN A 95 4.00 -12.00 1.16
CA ASN A 95 4.11 -11.44 -0.18
C ASN A 95 2.96 -10.49 -0.50
N VAL A 96 3.19 -9.66 -1.51
CA VAL A 96 2.22 -8.70 -2.03
C VAL A 96 2.21 -8.72 -3.56
N ASP A 97 1.03 -8.79 -4.14
CA ASP A 97 0.80 -8.65 -5.58
C ASP A 97 -0.11 -7.45 -5.84
N VAL A 98 0.40 -6.45 -6.57
CA VAL A 98 -0.27 -5.18 -6.85
C VAL A 98 -0.56 -5.05 -8.33
N THR A 99 -1.77 -4.58 -8.66
CA THR A 99 -2.14 -4.15 -10.00
C THR A 99 -2.58 -2.70 -9.97
N ILE A 100 -1.83 -1.82 -10.65
CA ILE A 100 -2.14 -0.39 -10.78
C ILE A 100 -2.85 -0.17 -12.11
N PHE A 101 -4.01 0.46 -12.08
CA PHE A 101 -4.81 0.81 -13.24
C PHE A 101 -4.63 2.30 -13.54
N ALA A 102 -3.91 2.63 -14.61
CA ALA A 102 -3.62 4.00 -15.02
C ALA A 102 -3.53 4.10 -16.54
N GLN A 103 -4.29 5.01 -17.16
CA GLN A 103 -4.13 5.29 -18.58
C GLN A 103 -2.85 6.05 -18.82
N GLU A 104 -2.58 7.05 -17.97
CA GLU A 104 -1.40 7.89 -17.93
C GLU A 104 -1.02 8.21 -16.48
N PRO A 105 0.29 8.43 -16.20
CA PRO A 105 1.44 8.19 -17.08
C PRO A 105 1.68 6.70 -17.34
N LYS A 106 2.53 6.38 -18.34
CA LYS A 106 2.97 5.00 -18.53
C LYS A 106 3.87 4.55 -17.38
N LEU A 107 3.42 3.58 -16.60
CA LEU A 107 4.09 3.14 -15.38
C LEU A 107 5.24 2.14 -15.60
N GLY A 108 5.43 1.65 -16.84
CA GLY A 108 6.50 0.71 -17.15
C GLY A 108 7.87 1.10 -16.58
N PRO A 109 8.35 2.35 -16.80
CA PRO A 109 9.67 2.80 -16.34
C PRO A 109 9.81 2.85 -14.80
N VAL A 110 8.70 3.05 -14.06
CA VAL A 110 8.74 3.26 -12.60
C VAL A 110 8.35 2.04 -11.78
N LYS A 111 7.85 0.96 -12.40
CA LYS A 111 7.44 -0.26 -11.68
C LYS A 111 8.56 -0.84 -10.81
N ALA A 112 9.80 -0.84 -11.28
CA ALA A 112 10.92 -1.37 -10.52
C ALA A 112 11.19 -0.53 -9.26
N ALA A 113 11.11 0.80 -9.36
CA ALA A 113 11.26 1.70 -8.22
C ALA A 113 10.13 1.52 -7.20
N ILE A 114 8.87 1.41 -7.67
CA ILE A 114 7.71 1.12 -6.80
C ILE A 114 7.90 -0.22 -6.09
N LYS A 115 8.29 -1.28 -6.81
CA LYS A 115 8.55 -2.60 -6.23
C LYS A 115 9.58 -2.55 -5.10
N LEU A 116 10.70 -1.90 -5.33
CA LEU A 116 11.78 -1.78 -4.33
C LEU A 116 11.31 -0.97 -3.11
N LYS A 117 10.59 0.12 -3.34
CA LYS A 117 10.05 0.95 -2.26
C LYS A 117 9.01 0.21 -1.41
N LEU A 118 8.13 -0.56 -2.04
CA LEU A 118 7.17 -1.40 -1.33
C LEU A 118 7.87 -2.49 -0.51
N ALA A 119 8.90 -3.15 -1.06
CA ALA A 119 9.68 -4.15 -0.33
C ALA A 119 10.34 -3.56 0.92
N GLU A 120 10.95 -2.36 0.78
CA GLU A 120 11.52 -1.60 1.90
C GLU A 120 10.48 -1.30 2.98
N LEU A 121 9.32 -0.73 2.60
CA LEU A 121 8.27 -0.34 3.53
C LEU A 121 7.64 -1.54 4.24
N LEU A 122 7.46 -2.65 3.53
CA LEU A 122 6.86 -3.88 4.07
C LEU A 122 7.85 -4.73 4.88
N GLY A 123 9.16 -4.44 4.79
CA GLY A 123 10.21 -5.23 5.43
C GLY A 123 10.31 -6.67 4.90
N ILE A 124 10.06 -6.87 3.60
CA ILE A 124 10.13 -8.17 2.92
C ILE A 124 11.10 -8.12 1.74
N ALA A 125 11.55 -9.28 1.27
CA ALA A 125 12.43 -9.37 0.10
C ALA A 125 11.74 -8.87 -1.17
N ALA A 126 12.49 -8.24 -2.08
CA ALA A 126 11.93 -7.65 -3.28
C ALA A 126 11.27 -8.69 -4.24
N ASP A 127 11.68 -9.94 -4.20
CA ASP A 127 11.06 -11.02 -4.95
C ASP A 127 9.68 -11.45 -4.41
N CYS A 128 9.38 -11.07 -3.15
CA CYS A 128 8.05 -11.23 -2.54
C CYS A 128 7.06 -10.11 -2.91
N VAL A 129 7.49 -9.10 -3.68
CA VAL A 129 6.63 -8.00 -4.17
C VAL A 129 6.51 -8.07 -5.68
N ASN A 130 5.27 -8.06 -6.18
CA ASN A 130 5.03 -7.94 -7.61
C ASN A 130 4.20 -6.68 -7.90
N VAL A 131 4.56 -5.96 -9.00
CA VAL A 131 3.85 -4.76 -9.45
C VAL A 131 3.48 -4.90 -10.93
N LYS A 132 2.18 -4.93 -11.18
CA LYS A 132 1.58 -4.92 -12.52
C LYS A 132 0.99 -3.55 -12.81
N ALA A 133 0.99 -3.15 -14.07
CA ALA A 133 0.30 -1.95 -14.52
C ALA A 133 -0.61 -2.30 -15.71
N LYS A 134 -1.81 -1.76 -15.70
CA LYS A 134 -2.83 -1.94 -16.75
C LYS A 134 -3.41 -0.59 -17.13
N THR A 135 -3.70 -0.43 -18.42
CA THR A 135 -4.48 0.71 -18.92
C THR A 135 -5.96 0.38 -18.86
N GLY A 136 -6.80 1.38 -18.99
CA GLY A 136 -8.25 1.21 -19.18
C GLY A 136 -8.65 1.06 -20.64
N GLU A 137 -7.69 0.98 -21.58
CA GLU A 137 -7.93 0.87 -23.03
C GLU A 137 -8.94 1.92 -23.56
N GLY A 138 -8.89 3.13 -23.01
CA GLY A 138 -9.83 4.22 -23.33
C GLY A 138 -11.22 4.09 -22.71
N VAL A 139 -11.50 3.03 -21.94
CA VAL A 139 -12.81 2.74 -21.38
C VAL A 139 -12.88 3.10 -19.90
N GLY A 140 -14.04 3.60 -19.46
CA GLY A 140 -14.31 3.96 -18.06
C GLY A 140 -13.47 5.14 -17.58
N HIS A 141 -13.54 5.44 -16.30
CA HIS A 141 -12.83 6.56 -15.66
C HIS A 141 -11.30 6.41 -15.73
N ILE A 142 -10.80 5.18 -15.65
CA ILE A 142 -9.36 4.91 -15.83
C ILE A 142 -8.95 5.21 -17.28
N GLY A 143 -9.67 4.65 -18.27
CA GLY A 143 -9.34 4.82 -19.68
C GLY A 143 -9.46 6.26 -20.19
N ARG A 144 -10.30 7.08 -19.57
CA ARG A 144 -10.39 8.52 -19.85
C ARG A 144 -9.36 9.37 -19.09
N GLY A 145 -8.48 8.75 -18.27
CA GLY A 145 -7.47 9.49 -17.48
C GLY A 145 -8.08 10.38 -16.40
N GLU A 146 -9.24 10.00 -15.86
CA GLU A 146 -9.94 10.73 -14.80
C GLU A 146 -9.50 10.27 -13.40
N ALA A 147 -9.01 9.04 -13.29
CA ALA A 147 -8.61 8.41 -12.04
C ALA A 147 -7.45 7.40 -12.24
N ILE A 148 -6.77 7.08 -11.14
CA ILE A 148 -5.91 5.90 -11.02
C ILE A 148 -6.51 5.01 -9.93
N GLY A 149 -6.58 3.70 -10.21
CA GLY A 149 -6.99 2.68 -9.27
C GLY A 149 -5.86 1.73 -8.93
N CYS A 150 -5.97 1.07 -7.80
CA CYS A 150 -5.06 0.01 -7.39
C CYS A 150 -5.85 -1.15 -6.79
N HIS A 151 -5.41 -2.36 -7.08
CA HIS A 151 -5.85 -3.57 -6.42
C HIS A 151 -4.63 -4.29 -5.85
N ALA A 152 -4.67 -4.63 -4.57
CA ALA A 152 -3.63 -5.36 -3.87
C ALA A 152 -4.17 -6.68 -3.31
N ILE A 153 -3.34 -7.71 -3.38
CA ILE A 153 -3.54 -8.98 -2.68
C ILE A 153 -2.32 -9.20 -1.81
N VAL A 154 -2.54 -9.54 -0.55
CA VAL A 154 -1.47 -9.85 0.41
C VAL A 154 -1.66 -11.24 0.99
N LEU A 155 -0.55 -11.90 1.27
CA LEU A 155 -0.49 -13.08 2.12
C LEU A 155 0.22 -12.69 3.41
N ILE A 156 -0.39 -13.00 4.55
CA ILE A 156 0.25 -12.90 5.87
C ILE A 156 0.36 -14.27 6.49
N GLU A 157 1.36 -14.45 7.34
CA GLU A 157 1.53 -15.69 8.13
C GLU A 157 1.65 -15.39 9.62
N GLU A 158 1.25 -16.36 10.43
CA GLU A 158 1.40 -16.31 11.86
C GLU A 158 2.88 -16.44 12.24
N LEU A 159 3.37 -15.53 13.07
CA LEU A 159 4.70 -15.62 13.66
C LEU A 159 4.76 -16.80 14.64
N THR A 160 5.71 -17.70 14.45
CA THR A 160 5.97 -18.72 15.46
C THR A 160 6.53 -18.08 16.72
N THR A 161 6.26 -18.67 17.89
CA THR A 161 6.70 -18.17 19.20
C THR A 161 8.23 -17.94 19.26
N GLU A 162 8.98 -18.69 18.49
CA GLU A 162 10.44 -18.58 18.36
C GLU A 162 10.85 -17.36 17.53
N ALA A 163 10.14 -17.07 16.42
CA ALA A 163 10.36 -15.90 15.59
C ALA A 163 9.96 -14.59 16.30
N GLN A 164 8.96 -14.64 17.17
CA GLN A 164 8.57 -13.50 18.01
C GLN A 164 9.67 -13.18 19.02
N ARG A 165 10.21 -14.18 19.76
CA ARG A 165 11.31 -13.98 20.70
C ARG A 165 12.56 -13.40 20.04
N HIS A 166 12.95 -13.91 18.89
CA HIS A 166 14.14 -13.42 18.19
C HIS A 166 14.00 -11.94 17.74
N ARG A 167 12.79 -11.49 17.38
CA ARG A 167 12.55 -10.07 17.03
C ARG A 167 12.52 -9.15 18.25
N GLU A 168 12.04 -9.62 19.38
CA GLU A 168 12.08 -8.87 20.62
C GLU A 168 13.52 -8.71 21.13
N ASP A 169 14.34 -9.76 21.01
CA ASP A 169 15.75 -9.73 21.36
C ASP A 169 16.55 -8.74 20.47
N MET A 170 16.35 -8.78 19.15
CA MET A 170 17.00 -7.83 18.24
C MET A 170 16.60 -6.37 18.49
N ARG A 171 15.40 -6.09 18.99
CA ARG A 171 14.99 -4.72 19.35
C ARG A 171 15.61 -4.23 20.65
N ARG A 172 15.86 -5.13 21.60
CA ARG A 172 16.55 -4.80 22.88
C ARG A 172 18.01 -4.46 22.69
N ASP A 173 18.67 -5.09 21.70
CA ASP A 173 20.07 -4.83 21.37
C ASP A 173 20.32 -3.50 20.64
N LEU A 174 19.25 -2.82 20.21
CA LEU A 174 19.30 -1.52 19.50
C LEU A 174 18.90 -0.32 20.38
N THR A 175 18.56 -0.55 21.64
CA THR A 175 18.23 0.49 22.64
C THR A 175 19.30 0.57 23.73
#